data_de5bda97263d798b4bc408699eb3d2e4
#
_entry.id   de5bda97263d798b4bc408699eb3d2e4
#
_cell.length_a   1.000
_cell.length_b   1.000
_cell.length_c   1.000
_cell.angle_alpha   90.00
_cell.angle_beta   90.00
_cell.angle_gamma   90.00
#
_symmetry.space_group_name_H-M   'P 1'
#
loop_
_entity.id
_entity.type
_entity.pdbx_description
1 polymer ?
#
loop_
_entity_poly.entity_id
_entity_poly.type
_entity_poly.pdbx_seq_one_letter_code
_entity_poly.pdbx_strand_id
1 'polypeptide(L)'
;MEVSAGFLLLAAWLNYWDRQGVFPRVLLACTLHELGHLLALRWMGVPVEKLRVTAVGAELRLSGALGYRTELAAAMAGPAVNLVLAGWLSHIPGGVVGAGVNLVLGLFNLLPIGRLDGGRILSCVLALAIGPEYGERVAALLSVLCVALLSAAGIWVLWLGGNGSLLMVSLWLAVSVSEFGRKRGK
;
A
#
# COMPACT_ATOMS: atom_id res chain seq x y z
N MET A 1 17.27 -9.79 -5.17
CA MET A 1 16.22 -9.68 -4.14
C MET A 1 16.92 -9.58 -2.80
N GLU A 2 16.61 -8.58 -1.99
CA GLU A 2 17.18 -8.39 -0.65
C GLU A 2 16.05 -8.38 0.37
N VAL A 3 16.18 -9.17 1.43
CA VAL A 3 15.23 -9.21 2.54
C VAL A 3 15.92 -8.64 3.77
N SER A 4 15.32 -7.65 4.43
CA SER A 4 15.92 -7.05 5.62
C SER A 4 15.81 -7.97 6.83
N ALA A 5 16.84 -8.00 7.69
CA ALA A 5 16.81 -8.74 8.95
C ALA A 5 15.64 -8.30 9.86
N GLY A 6 15.29 -7.00 9.84
CA GLY A 6 14.14 -6.49 10.57
C GLY A 6 12.82 -7.08 10.13
N PHE A 7 12.64 -7.33 8.81
CA PHE A 7 11.47 -8.03 8.30
C PHE A 7 11.37 -9.46 8.83
N LEU A 8 12.49 -10.20 8.81
CA LEU A 8 12.52 -11.59 9.27
C LEU A 8 12.20 -11.70 10.77
N LEU A 9 12.77 -10.81 11.59
CA LEU A 9 12.50 -10.77 13.03
C LEU A 9 11.03 -10.44 13.32
N LEU A 10 10.47 -9.42 12.65
CA LEU A 10 9.08 -9.04 12.80
C LEU A 10 8.14 -10.18 12.36
N ALA A 11 8.44 -10.81 11.22
CA ALA A 11 7.66 -11.92 10.70
C ALA A 11 7.69 -13.13 11.64
N ALA A 12 8.86 -13.48 12.20
CA ALA A 12 8.99 -14.56 13.18
C ALA A 12 8.20 -14.26 14.45
N TRP A 13 8.28 -13.01 14.95
CA TRP A 13 7.57 -12.57 16.14
C TRP A 13 6.04 -12.58 15.93
N LEU A 14 5.54 -12.03 14.83
CA LEU A 14 4.11 -12.04 14.51
C LEU A 14 3.58 -13.47 14.31
N ASN A 15 4.34 -14.34 13.64
CA ASN A 15 3.96 -15.73 13.44
C ASN A 15 3.89 -16.51 14.76
N TYR A 16 4.76 -16.18 15.74
CA TYR A 16 4.74 -16.82 17.06
C TYR A 16 3.43 -16.51 17.84
N TRP A 17 2.87 -15.31 17.70
CA TRP A 17 1.62 -14.91 18.36
C TRP A 17 0.36 -15.28 17.58
N ASP A 18 0.50 -15.67 16.32
CA ASP A 18 -0.63 -15.98 15.43
C ASP A 18 -1.18 -17.40 15.69
N ARG A 19 -2.17 -17.48 16.57
CA ARG A 19 -2.86 -18.74 16.86
C ARG A 19 -3.90 -19.13 15.80
N GLN A 20 -4.29 -18.24 14.91
CA GLN A 20 -5.37 -18.45 13.94
C GLN A 20 -4.86 -18.63 12.50
N GLY A 21 -3.55 -18.58 12.27
CA GLY A 21 -2.96 -18.67 10.94
C GLY A 21 -3.33 -17.47 10.05
N VAL A 22 -3.61 -16.30 10.62
CA VAL A 22 -3.92 -15.08 9.86
C VAL A 22 -2.64 -14.53 9.23
N PHE A 23 -1.52 -14.55 9.96
CA PHE A 23 -0.25 -14.00 9.50
C PHE A 23 0.25 -14.61 8.19
N PRO A 24 0.30 -15.95 7.99
CA PRO A 24 0.66 -16.54 6.71
C PRO A 24 -0.24 -16.08 5.55
N ARG A 25 -1.55 -15.89 5.80
CA ARG A 25 -2.49 -15.38 4.80
C ARG A 25 -2.22 -13.92 4.44
N VAL A 26 -1.88 -13.07 5.43
CA VAL A 26 -1.46 -11.69 5.19
C VAL A 26 -0.17 -11.66 4.39
N LEU A 27 0.82 -12.47 4.75
CA LEU A 27 2.10 -12.54 4.03
C LEU A 27 1.91 -12.98 2.58
N LEU A 28 1.07 -13.98 2.35
CA LEU A 28 0.71 -14.43 1.00
C LEU A 28 -0.01 -13.32 0.21
N ALA A 29 -1.00 -12.66 0.81
CA ALA A 29 -1.73 -11.57 0.18
C ALA A 29 -0.81 -10.40 -0.20
N CYS A 30 0.11 -10.00 0.69
CA CYS A 30 1.13 -8.99 0.40
C CYS A 30 2.07 -9.44 -0.74
N THR A 31 2.50 -10.70 -0.73
CA THR A 31 3.39 -11.24 -1.77
C THR A 31 2.71 -11.21 -3.15
N LEU A 32 1.44 -11.63 -3.22
CA LEU A 32 0.66 -11.62 -4.47
C LEU A 32 0.37 -10.19 -4.95
N HIS A 33 0.14 -9.27 -4.03
CA HIS A 33 0.01 -7.85 -4.32
C HIS A 33 1.27 -7.29 -5.01
N GLU A 34 2.45 -7.49 -4.41
CA GLU A 34 3.73 -7.05 -4.98
C GLU A 34 4.03 -7.74 -6.32
N LEU A 35 3.68 -9.02 -6.42
CA LEU A 35 3.80 -9.74 -7.69
C LEU A 35 2.92 -9.13 -8.78
N GLY A 36 1.74 -8.62 -8.43
CA GLY A 36 0.87 -7.88 -9.35
C GLY A 36 1.58 -6.67 -9.97
N HIS A 37 2.24 -5.84 -9.16
CA HIS A 37 3.04 -4.72 -9.64
C HIS A 37 4.20 -5.16 -10.54
N LEU A 38 4.92 -6.19 -10.13
CA LEU A 38 6.06 -6.71 -10.89
C LEU A 38 5.65 -7.25 -12.26
N LEU A 39 4.55 -8.01 -12.32
CA LEU A 39 4.02 -8.56 -13.57
C LEU A 39 3.55 -7.46 -14.51
N ALA A 40 2.88 -6.43 -13.99
CA ALA A 40 2.45 -5.28 -14.78
C ALA A 40 3.66 -4.53 -15.37
N LEU A 41 4.68 -4.23 -14.56
CA LEU A 41 5.91 -3.58 -15.02
C LEU A 41 6.64 -4.41 -16.07
N ARG A 42 6.76 -5.74 -15.84
CA ARG A 42 7.39 -6.65 -16.79
C ARG A 42 6.62 -6.71 -18.11
N TRP A 43 5.31 -6.72 -18.06
CA TRP A 43 4.45 -6.77 -19.26
C TRP A 43 4.56 -5.49 -20.09
N MET A 44 4.76 -4.36 -19.40
CA MET A 44 5.01 -3.06 -20.03
C MET A 44 6.48 -2.85 -20.48
N GLY A 45 7.35 -3.88 -20.35
CA GLY A 45 8.74 -3.82 -20.76
C GLY A 45 9.63 -2.94 -19.89
N VAL A 46 9.20 -2.61 -18.66
CA VAL A 46 9.98 -1.79 -17.72
C VAL A 46 11.00 -2.67 -17.00
N PRO A 47 12.32 -2.38 -17.15
CA PRO A 47 13.35 -3.13 -16.47
C PRO A 47 13.36 -2.80 -14.98
N VAL A 48 13.19 -3.83 -14.12
CA VAL A 48 13.30 -3.73 -12.66
C VAL A 48 14.73 -4.10 -12.27
N GLU A 49 15.48 -3.13 -11.73
CA GLU A 49 16.87 -3.34 -11.33
C GLU A 49 16.99 -4.08 -10.00
N LYS A 50 16.19 -3.70 -9.02
CA LYS A 50 16.29 -4.24 -7.67
C LYS A 50 14.94 -4.29 -6.97
N LEU A 51 14.65 -5.43 -6.37
CA LEU A 51 13.55 -5.61 -5.43
C LEU A 51 14.12 -5.76 -4.03
N ARG A 52 13.72 -4.90 -3.10
CA ARG A 52 14.11 -4.94 -1.69
C ARG A 52 12.87 -5.07 -0.82
N VAL A 53 12.77 -6.18 -0.08
CA VAL A 53 11.69 -6.38 0.90
C VAL A 53 12.15 -5.87 2.26
N THR A 54 11.41 -4.90 2.81
CA THR A 54 11.69 -4.30 4.13
C THR A 54 10.53 -4.57 5.08
N ALA A 55 10.72 -4.30 6.38
CA ALA A 55 9.65 -4.41 7.37
C ALA A 55 8.44 -3.49 7.10
N VAL A 56 8.61 -2.51 6.22
CA VAL A 56 7.60 -1.47 5.91
C VAL A 56 6.97 -1.67 4.53
N GLY A 57 7.39 -2.69 3.78
CA GLY A 57 6.90 -2.98 2.43
C GLY A 57 8.02 -3.30 1.44
N ALA A 58 7.67 -3.46 0.17
CA ALA A 58 8.63 -3.69 -0.89
C ALA A 58 9.03 -2.37 -1.58
N GLU A 59 10.32 -2.20 -1.81
CA GLU A 59 10.89 -1.10 -2.58
C GLU A 59 11.38 -1.63 -3.93
N LEU A 60 10.80 -1.11 -5.02
CA LEU A 60 11.21 -1.37 -6.38
C LEU A 60 12.14 -0.25 -6.87
N ARG A 61 13.36 -0.60 -7.28
CA ARG A 61 14.22 0.31 -8.04
C ARG A 61 14.09 0.03 -9.51
N LEU A 62 13.71 1.07 -10.26
CA LEU A 62 13.54 1.04 -11.70
C LEU A 62 14.68 1.77 -12.37
N SER A 63 15.02 1.40 -13.59
CA SER A 63 16.12 1.98 -14.37
C SER A 63 15.85 3.41 -14.88
N GLY A 64 14.73 4.03 -14.49
CA GLY A 64 14.36 5.38 -14.92
C GLY A 64 13.00 5.82 -14.38
N ALA A 65 12.65 7.07 -14.67
CA ALA A 65 11.33 7.61 -14.33
C ALA A 65 10.26 7.01 -15.24
N LEU A 66 9.16 6.57 -14.64
CA LEU A 66 8.00 6.08 -15.39
C LEU A 66 7.17 7.26 -15.92
N GLY A 67 6.61 7.09 -17.12
CA GLY A 67 5.53 7.96 -17.56
C GLY A 67 4.26 7.73 -16.74
N TYR A 68 3.46 8.76 -16.55
CA TYR A 68 2.25 8.72 -15.70
C TYR A 68 1.28 7.57 -16.04
N ARG A 69 1.12 7.23 -17.32
CA ARG A 69 0.24 6.11 -17.75
C ARG A 69 0.79 4.76 -17.31
N THR A 70 2.09 4.56 -17.46
CA THR A 70 2.78 3.33 -17.05
C THR A 70 2.76 3.19 -15.53
N GLU A 71 3.03 4.28 -14.81
CA GLU A 71 2.97 4.30 -13.35
C GLU A 71 1.56 4.04 -12.83
N LEU A 72 0.53 4.63 -13.46
CA LEU A 72 -0.87 4.38 -13.15
C LEU A 72 -1.23 2.90 -13.28
N ALA A 73 -0.91 2.30 -14.44
CA ALA A 73 -1.19 0.88 -14.68
C ALA A 73 -0.45 -0.03 -13.69
N ALA A 74 0.82 0.27 -13.42
CA ALA A 74 1.60 -0.45 -12.43
C ALA A 74 1.00 -0.33 -11.03
N ALA A 75 0.63 0.89 -10.59
CA ALA A 75 0.06 1.12 -9.27
C ALA A 75 -1.31 0.45 -9.07
N MET A 76 -2.13 0.34 -10.11
CA MET A 76 -3.42 -0.34 -10.05
C MET A 76 -3.29 -1.86 -9.92
N ALA A 77 -2.22 -2.46 -10.41
CA ALA A 77 -2.10 -3.91 -10.54
C ALA A 77 -2.09 -4.65 -9.19
N GLY A 78 -1.40 -4.14 -8.16
CA GLY A 78 -1.38 -4.74 -6.83
C GLY A 78 -2.76 -4.80 -6.17
N PRO A 79 -3.43 -3.64 -6.00
CA PRO A 79 -4.79 -3.61 -5.47
C PRO A 79 -5.78 -4.46 -6.29
N ALA A 80 -5.66 -4.46 -7.63
CA ALA A 80 -6.52 -5.28 -8.48
C ALA A 80 -6.37 -6.77 -8.19
N VAL A 81 -5.16 -7.28 -8.01
CA VAL A 81 -4.90 -8.67 -7.61
C VAL A 81 -5.59 -8.99 -6.29
N ASN A 82 -5.46 -8.13 -5.29
CA ASN A 82 -6.10 -8.36 -4.00
C ASN A 82 -7.64 -8.35 -4.10
N LEU A 83 -8.24 -7.42 -4.84
CA LEU A 83 -9.69 -7.37 -5.00
C LEU A 83 -10.24 -8.59 -5.75
N VAL A 84 -9.54 -9.04 -6.79
CA VAL A 84 -9.89 -10.27 -7.52
C VAL A 84 -9.80 -11.49 -6.60
N LEU A 85 -8.71 -11.60 -5.82
CA LEU A 85 -8.54 -12.69 -4.85
C LEU A 85 -9.60 -12.65 -3.74
N ALA A 86 -9.95 -11.46 -3.25
CA ALA A 86 -11.02 -11.30 -2.26
C ALA A 86 -12.36 -11.84 -2.80
N GLY A 87 -12.72 -11.44 -4.02
CA GLY A 87 -13.92 -11.95 -4.68
C GLY A 87 -13.89 -13.46 -4.88
N TRP A 88 -12.79 -13.99 -5.41
CA TRP A 88 -12.67 -15.42 -5.68
C TRP A 88 -12.69 -16.27 -4.39
N LEU A 89 -11.90 -15.89 -3.38
CA LEU A 89 -11.82 -16.61 -2.11
C LEU A 89 -13.12 -16.58 -1.31
N SER A 90 -13.98 -15.57 -1.50
CA SER A 90 -15.28 -15.49 -0.82
C SER A 90 -16.23 -16.64 -1.20
N HIS A 91 -16.04 -17.24 -2.37
CA HIS A 91 -16.84 -18.37 -2.87
C HIS A 91 -16.26 -19.75 -2.52
N ILE A 92 -15.06 -19.79 -1.89
CA ILE A 92 -14.40 -21.06 -1.53
C ILE A 92 -14.72 -21.41 -0.08
N PRO A 93 -15.14 -22.64 0.24
CA PRO A 93 -15.30 -23.10 1.61
C PRO A 93 -14.02 -22.87 2.43
N GLY A 94 -14.12 -22.21 3.57
CA GLY A 94 -12.97 -21.84 4.40
C GLY A 94 -12.14 -20.64 3.89
N GLY A 95 -12.50 -20.02 2.75
CA GLY A 95 -11.79 -18.90 2.14
C GLY A 95 -12.07 -17.52 2.77
N VAL A 96 -13.07 -17.40 3.64
CA VAL A 96 -13.57 -16.12 4.19
C VAL A 96 -12.47 -15.26 4.83
N VAL A 97 -11.59 -15.86 5.62
CA VAL A 97 -10.48 -15.13 6.26
C VAL A 97 -9.50 -14.60 5.20
N GLY A 98 -9.15 -15.44 4.20
CA GLY A 98 -8.30 -15.02 3.09
C GLY A 98 -8.95 -13.93 2.23
N ALA A 99 -10.25 -14.02 1.98
CA ALA A 99 -11.04 -13.00 1.29
C ALA A 99 -11.00 -11.67 2.04
N GLY A 100 -11.27 -11.70 3.36
CA GLY A 100 -11.21 -10.52 4.23
C GLY A 100 -9.83 -9.86 4.24
N VAL A 101 -8.76 -10.63 4.37
CA VAL A 101 -7.38 -10.13 4.33
C VAL A 101 -7.09 -9.43 3.00
N ASN A 102 -7.41 -10.05 1.88
CA ASN A 102 -7.18 -9.46 0.56
C ASN A 102 -8.04 -8.21 0.34
N LEU A 103 -9.31 -8.21 0.77
CA LEU A 103 -10.19 -7.05 0.67
C LEU A 103 -9.63 -5.86 1.45
N VAL A 104 -9.27 -6.09 2.72
CA VAL A 104 -8.73 -5.03 3.59
C VAL A 104 -7.41 -4.50 3.02
N LEU A 105 -6.50 -5.38 2.59
CA LEU A 105 -5.22 -4.98 2.01
C LEU A 105 -5.41 -4.17 0.72
N GLY A 106 -6.29 -4.61 -0.19
CA GLY A 106 -6.60 -3.92 -1.43
C GLY A 106 -7.21 -2.53 -1.19
N LEU A 107 -8.21 -2.44 -0.31
CA LEU A 107 -8.86 -1.16 0.04
C LEU A 107 -7.91 -0.21 0.76
N PHE A 108 -7.09 -0.73 1.68
CA PHE A 108 -6.09 0.07 2.38
C PHE A 108 -5.08 0.69 1.40
N ASN A 109 -4.57 -0.12 0.46
CA ASN A 109 -3.63 0.39 -0.55
C ASN A 109 -4.29 1.35 -1.55
N LEU A 110 -5.60 1.36 -1.70
CA LEU A 110 -6.33 2.34 -2.53
C LEU A 110 -6.61 3.67 -1.82
N LEU A 111 -6.27 3.83 -0.54
CA LEU A 111 -6.38 5.12 0.12
C LEU A 111 -5.55 6.18 -0.61
N PRO A 112 -6.06 7.41 -0.79
CA PRO A 112 -5.39 8.49 -1.54
C PRO A 112 -4.24 9.12 -0.71
N ILE A 113 -3.30 8.29 -0.25
CA ILE A 113 -2.18 8.69 0.61
C ILE A 113 -0.88 8.40 -0.12
N GLY A 114 -0.05 9.41 -0.28
CA GLY A 114 1.09 9.51 -1.21
C GLY A 114 2.06 8.32 -1.30
N ARG A 115 2.20 7.49 -0.26
CA ARG A 115 3.06 6.29 -0.31
C ARG A 115 2.31 5.01 -0.67
N LEU A 116 0.98 5.02 -0.56
CA LEU A 116 0.14 3.90 -0.96
C LEU A 116 -0.14 3.97 -2.48
N ASP A 117 -0.57 2.87 -3.04
CA ASP A 117 -0.88 2.81 -4.48
C ASP A 117 -1.99 3.78 -4.87
N GLY A 118 -3.02 3.96 -4.02
CA GLY A 118 -4.08 4.93 -4.23
C GLY A 118 -3.58 6.38 -4.32
N GLY A 119 -2.55 6.74 -3.54
CA GLY A 119 -1.90 8.05 -3.66
C GLY A 119 -1.14 8.20 -4.99
N ARG A 120 -0.45 7.15 -5.45
CA ARG A 120 0.22 7.12 -6.74
C ARG A 120 -0.79 7.18 -7.89
N ILE A 121 -1.85 6.39 -7.82
CA ILE A 121 -2.97 6.41 -8.79
C ILE A 121 -3.55 7.82 -8.88
N LEU A 122 -3.88 8.43 -7.73
CA LEU A 122 -4.44 9.78 -7.69
C LEU A 122 -3.50 10.81 -8.29
N SER A 123 -2.21 10.78 -7.93
CA SER A 123 -1.20 11.68 -8.51
C SER A 123 -1.11 11.54 -10.04
N CYS A 124 -1.09 10.30 -10.55
CA CYS A 124 -1.03 10.05 -11.99
C CYS A 124 -2.29 10.54 -12.71
N VAL A 125 -3.48 10.26 -12.17
CA VAL A 125 -4.75 10.69 -12.76
C VAL A 125 -4.83 12.21 -12.80
N LEU A 126 -4.50 12.89 -11.70
CA LEU A 126 -4.51 14.35 -11.64
C LEU A 126 -3.44 14.98 -12.53
N ALA A 127 -2.23 14.40 -12.59
CA ALA A 127 -1.18 14.89 -13.48
C ALA A 127 -1.59 14.80 -14.96
N LEU A 128 -2.30 13.74 -15.35
CA LEU A 128 -2.82 13.57 -16.71
C LEU A 128 -4.02 14.50 -17.01
N ALA A 129 -4.83 14.85 -16.00
CA ALA A 129 -6.03 15.66 -16.17
C ALA A 129 -5.77 17.18 -16.14
N ILE A 130 -4.96 17.65 -15.19
CA ILE A 130 -4.76 19.08 -14.90
C ILE A 130 -3.29 19.52 -14.96
N GLY A 131 -2.41 18.62 -15.42
CA GLY A 131 -0.97 18.85 -15.51
C GLY A 131 -0.19 18.43 -14.26
N PRO A 132 1.11 18.13 -14.42
CA PRO A 132 1.94 17.53 -13.39
C PRO A 132 2.02 18.36 -12.11
N GLU A 133 2.28 19.65 -12.25
CA GLU A 133 2.54 20.54 -11.11
C GLU A 133 1.30 20.72 -10.22
N TYR A 134 0.15 21.02 -10.83
CA TYR A 134 -1.12 21.16 -10.11
C TYR A 134 -1.62 19.82 -9.60
N GLY A 135 -1.53 18.77 -10.41
CA GLY A 135 -1.96 17.43 -10.05
C GLY A 135 -1.24 16.89 -8.81
N GLU A 136 0.08 17.08 -8.73
CA GLU A 136 0.86 16.65 -7.57
C GLU A 136 0.54 17.46 -6.30
N ARG A 137 0.30 18.77 -6.43
CA ARG A 137 -0.11 19.62 -5.29
C ARG A 137 -1.47 19.20 -4.74
N VAL A 138 -2.44 18.97 -5.61
CA VAL A 138 -3.78 18.52 -5.22
C VAL A 138 -3.73 17.13 -4.57
N ALA A 139 -2.98 16.19 -5.15
CA ALA A 139 -2.79 14.86 -4.58
C ALA A 139 -2.13 14.91 -3.19
N ALA A 140 -1.13 15.77 -3.00
CA ALA A 140 -0.48 15.97 -1.70
C ALA A 140 -1.46 16.53 -0.67
N LEU A 141 -2.28 17.53 -1.03
CA LEU A 141 -3.29 18.11 -0.15
C LEU A 141 -4.33 17.05 0.25
N LEU A 142 -4.84 16.27 -0.70
CA LEU A 142 -5.80 15.20 -0.44
C LEU A 142 -5.21 14.11 0.46
N SER A 143 -3.92 13.79 0.30
CA SER A 143 -3.21 12.86 1.18
C SER A 143 -3.17 13.37 2.63
N VAL A 144 -2.84 14.64 2.84
CA VAL A 144 -2.82 15.26 4.17
C VAL A 144 -4.22 15.27 4.80
N LEU A 145 -5.23 15.65 4.03
CA LEU A 145 -6.63 15.64 4.50
C LEU A 145 -7.09 14.22 4.87
N CYS A 146 -6.76 13.22 4.06
CA CYS A 146 -7.12 11.83 4.35
C CYS A 146 -6.46 11.35 5.65
N VAL A 147 -5.17 11.62 5.85
CA VAL A 147 -4.46 11.27 7.08
C VAL A 147 -5.04 12.01 8.29
N ALA A 148 -5.38 13.28 8.16
CA ALA A 148 -6.01 14.06 9.23
C ALA A 148 -7.37 13.48 9.63
N LEU A 149 -8.20 13.09 8.66
CA LEU A 149 -9.49 12.45 8.90
C LEU A 149 -9.33 11.08 9.58
N LEU A 150 -8.36 10.26 9.14
CA LEU A 150 -8.06 8.97 9.77
C LEU A 150 -7.55 9.16 11.21
N SER A 151 -6.73 10.18 11.46
CA SER A 151 -6.24 10.50 12.82
C SER A 151 -7.38 10.96 13.71
N ALA A 152 -8.26 11.82 13.22
CA ALA A 152 -9.45 12.26 13.95
C ALA A 152 -10.38 11.09 14.28
N ALA A 153 -10.62 10.20 13.31
CA ALA A 153 -11.39 8.97 13.53
C ALA A 153 -10.71 8.05 14.56
N GLY A 154 -9.38 7.92 14.52
CA GLY A 154 -8.61 7.14 15.49
C GLY A 154 -8.74 7.69 16.92
N ILE A 155 -8.67 9.01 17.08
CA ILE A 155 -8.89 9.69 18.37
C ILE A 155 -10.33 9.46 18.85
N TRP A 156 -11.30 9.59 17.96
CA TRP A 156 -12.72 9.36 18.27
C TRP A 156 -12.99 7.92 18.76
N VAL A 157 -12.44 6.92 18.03
CA VAL A 157 -12.56 5.51 18.45
C VAL A 157 -11.92 5.28 19.81
N LEU A 158 -10.74 5.87 20.07
CA LEU A 158 -10.07 5.75 21.34
C LEU A 158 -10.91 6.39 22.49
N TRP A 159 -11.52 7.54 22.23
CA TRP A 159 -12.38 8.23 23.19
C TRP A 159 -13.64 7.42 23.55
N LEU A 160 -14.16 6.64 22.59
CA LEU A 160 -15.26 5.70 22.80
C LEU A 160 -14.84 4.38 23.53
N GLY A 161 -13.59 4.29 23.99
CA GLY A 161 -13.06 3.08 24.66
C GLY A 161 -12.62 1.97 23.70
N GLY A 162 -12.51 2.27 22.38
CA GLY A 162 -11.98 1.35 21.40
C GLY A 162 -10.45 1.21 21.45
N ASN A 163 -9.89 0.36 20.58
CA ASN A 163 -8.44 0.16 20.51
C ASN A 163 -7.73 1.29 19.76
N GLY A 164 -6.44 1.52 20.09
CA GLY A 164 -5.63 2.57 19.49
C GLY A 164 -4.98 2.22 18.13
N SER A 165 -5.32 1.07 17.52
CA SER A 165 -4.65 0.59 16.31
C SER A 165 -4.84 1.53 15.12
N LEU A 166 -6.05 2.09 14.94
CA LEU A 166 -6.32 3.07 13.87
C LEU A 166 -5.49 4.34 14.05
N LEU A 167 -5.35 4.82 15.28
CA LEU A 167 -4.52 5.99 15.58
C LEU A 167 -3.04 5.71 15.31
N MET A 168 -2.52 4.54 15.70
CA MET A 168 -1.12 4.16 15.40
C MET A 168 -0.86 4.10 13.89
N VAL A 169 -1.78 3.50 13.12
CA VAL A 169 -1.66 3.43 11.66
C VAL A 169 -1.71 4.84 11.05
N SER A 170 -2.62 5.70 11.49
CA SER A 170 -2.72 7.07 10.97
C SER A 170 -1.49 7.91 11.29
N LEU A 171 -0.91 7.78 12.48
CA LEU A 171 0.35 8.45 12.85
C LEU A 171 1.53 7.94 11.99
N TRP A 172 1.61 6.64 11.74
CA TRP A 172 2.62 6.09 10.84
C TRP A 172 2.46 6.64 9.41
N LEU A 173 1.23 6.73 8.90
CA LEU A 173 0.94 7.34 7.60
C LEU A 173 1.31 8.84 7.58
N ALA A 174 1.06 9.59 8.67
CA ALA A 174 1.43 11.00 8.78
C ALA A 174 2.95 11.20 8.65
N VAL A 175 3.75 10.41 9.36
CA VAL A 175 5.22 10.42 9.23
C VAL A 175 5.62 10.10 7.80
N SER A 176 4.99 9.10 7.19
CA SER A 176 5.27 8.67 5.81
C SER A 176 5.00 9.76 4.78
N VAL A 177 3.91 10.53 4.93
CA VAL A 177 3.58 11.66 4.05
C VAL A 177 4.57 12.80 4.21
N SER A 178 5.00 13.11 5.45
CA SER A 178 5.96 14.18 5.72
C SER A 178 7.33 13.91 5.10
N GLU A 179 7.80 12.67 5.12
CA GLU A 179 9.05 12.27 4.48
C GLU A 179 8.98 12.34 2.95
N PHE A 180 7.83 12.03 2.37
CA PHE A 180 7.62 12.09 0.92
C PHE A 180 7.68 13.52 0.41
N GLY A 181 7.07 14.48 1.10
CA GLY A 181 7.15 15.91 0.79
C GLY A 181 8.58 16.46 0.85
N ARG A 182 9.38 16.01 1.83
CA ARG A 182 10.78 16.46 2.00
C ARG A 182 11.71 15.98 0.88
N LYS A 183 11.48 14.79 0.31
CA LYS A 183 12.30 14.24 -0.78
C LYS A 183 12.03 14.89 -2.13
N ARG A 184 10.87 15.49 -2.35
CA ARG A 184 10.50 16.20 -3.59
C ARG A 184 10.90 17.68 -3.59
N GLY A 185 11.18 18.26 -2.42
CA GLY A 185 11.61 19.67 -2.27
C GLY A 185 13.14 19.86 -2.36
N LYS A 186 13.90 18.82 -2.65
CA LYS A 186 15.34 18.84 -2.93
C LYS A 186 15.60 18.36 -4.35
#